data_bcc478ae58e32c28a388abafe8d07398
#
_entry.id   bcc478ae58e32c28a388abafe8d07398
#
_cell.length_a   1.000
_cell.length_b   1.000
_cell.length_c   1.000
_cell.angle_alpha   90.00
_cell.angle_beta   90.00
_cell.angle_gamma   90.00
#
_symmetry.space_group_name_H-M   'P 1'
#
loop_
_entity.id
_entity.type
_entity.pdbx_description
1 polymer ?
#
loop_
_entity_poly.entity_id
_entity_poly.type
_entity_poly.pdbx_seq_one_letter_code
_entity_poly.pdbx_strand_id
1 'polypeptide(L)'
;YVDDSNYMNPQEWHDKIVQHNVTIWNSVPALRNLYLTYLKENGKVYKESIRLSLLSGDWIPKEMPEDILNYNKKEQIICLGGATEAAIWSIAHEYKGLETWWNSIPYGIPLRNQKFFVVDENGEDCPDWSQGKLWIAGNGLADGYLEDSVLTNQKFFYSKLHNCRVYD
;
A
#
# COMPACT_ATOMS: atom_id res chain seq x y z
N TYR A 1 -5.48 -3.70 -20.90
CA TYR A 1 -6.06 -2.36 -20.69
C TYR A 1 -7.54 -2.52 -20.38
N VAL A 2 -8.02 -1.97 -19.28
CA VAL A 2 -9.45 -1.91 -18.95
C VAL A 2 -9.96 -0.56 -19.44
N ASP A 3 -11.03 -0.55 -20.23
CA ASP A 3 -11.63 0.66 -20.76
C ASP A 3 -12.27 1.46 -19.60
N ASP A 4 -12.21 2.79 -19.67
CA ASP A 4 -12.75 3.69 -18.64
C ASP A 4 -14.24 3.47 -18.37
N SER A 5 -15.00 2.99 -19.36
CA SER A 5 -16.43 2.63 -19.19
C SER A 5 -16.66 1.39 -18.31
N ASN A 6 -15.65 0.54 -18.13
CA ASN A 6 -15.73 -0.77 -17.48
C ASN A 6 -14.76 -0.94 -16.31
N TYR A 7 -14.10 0.15 -15.85
CA TYR A 7 -13.08 0.03 -14.82
C TYR A 7 -13.59 -0.52 -13.48
N MET A 8 -14.90 -0.45 -13.21
CA MET A 8 -15.57 -1.00 -12.01
C MET A 8 -16.32 -2.32 -12.30
N ASN A 9 -16.00 -3.03 -13.38
CA ASN A 9 -16.68 -4.28 -13.75
C ASN A 9 -15.83 -5.52 -13.39
N PRO A 10 -16.08 -6.21 -12.27
CA PRO A 10 -15.29 -7.36 -11.84
C PRO A 10 -15.41 -8.57 -12.79
N GLN A 11 -16.52 -8.70 -13.53
CA GLN A 11 -16.67 -9.75 -14.53
C GLN A 11 -15.67 -9.56 -15.67
N GLU A 12 -15.55 -8.34 -16.19
CA GLU A 12 -14.59 -8.05 -17.24
C GLU A 12 -13.14 -8.26 -16.77
N TRP A 13 -12.84 -7.88 -15.52
CA TRP A 13 -11.52 -8.17 -14.95
C TRP A 13 -11.24 -9.66 -14.91
N HIS A 14 -12.24 -10.46 -14.48
CA HIS A 14 -12.12 -11.91 -14.43
C HIS A 14 -11.85 -12.49 -15.82
N ASP A 15 -12.61 -12.07 -16.82
CA ASP A 15 -12.47 -12.55 -18.20
C ASP A 15 -11.08 -12.22 -18.74
N LYS A 16 -10.59 -11.00 -18.52
CA LYS A 16 -9.23 -10.59 -18.91
C LYS A 16 -8.13 -11.35 -18.14
N ILE A 17 -8.31 -11.59 -16.84
CA ILE A 17 -7.35 -12.36 -16.03
C ILE A 17 -7.22 -13.77 -16.59
N VAL A 18 -8.33 -14.43 -16.90
CA VAL A 18 -8.35 -15.79 -17.43
C VAL A 18 -7.82 -15.83 -18.87
N GLN A 19 -8.31 -14.92 -19.74
CA GLN A 19 -7.94 -14.87 -21.15
C GLN A 19 -6.45 -14.61 -21.37
N HIS A 20 -5.89 -13.66 -20.60
CA HIS A 20 -4.51 -13.19 -20.77
C HIS A 20 -3.53 -13.80 -19.75
N ASN A 21 -4.01 -14.70 -18.90
CA ASN A 21 -3.19 -15.33 -17.85
C ASN A 21 -2.44 -14.29 -17.01
N VAL A 22 -3.17 -13.28 -16.51
CA VAL A 22 -2.60 -12.18 -15.73
C VAL A 22 -1.91 -12.71 -14.48
N THR A 23 -0.70 -12.24 -14.22
CA THR A 23 0.15 -12.77 -13.13
C THR A 23 0.36 -11.80 -11.97
N ILE A 24 0.05 -10.53 -12.15
CA ILE A 24 0.20 -9.50 -11.12
C ILE A 24 -1.11 -8.73 -11.03
N TRP A 25 -1.60 -8.58 -9.80
CA TRP A 25 -2.69 -7.68 -9.45
C TRP A 25 -2.12 -6.47 -8.71
N ASN A 26 -2.52 -5.26 -9.09
CA ASN A 26 -2.17 -4.04 -8.38
C ASN A 26 -3.39 -3.13 -8.30
N SER A 27 -3.88 -2.87 -7.10
CA SER A 27 -5.02 -1.97 -6.88
C SER A 27 -5.11 -1.48 -5.43
N VAL A 28 -6.04 -0.56 -5.21
CA VAL A 28 -6.54 -0.25 -3.87
C VAL A 28 -7.31 -1.45 -3.29
N PRO A 29 -7.35 -1.61 -1.96
CA PRO A 29 -8.07 -2.72 -1.31
C PRO A 29 -9.53 -2.83 -1.70
N ALA A 30 -10.22 -1.69 -1.88
CA ALA A 30 -11.64 -1.68 -2.27
C ALA A 30 -11.91 -2.41 -3.59
N LEU A 31 -11.06 -2.22 -4.61
CA LEU A 31 -11.21 -2.92 -5.90
C LEU A 31 -10.89 -4.42 -5.77
N ARG A 32 -9.89 -4.79 -4.97
CA ARG A 32 -9.62 -6.20 -4.69
C ARG A 32 -10.80 -6.86 -3.99
N ASN A 33 -11.39 -6.20 -3.00
CA ASN A 33 -12.56 -6.70 -2.30
C ASN A 33 -13.77 -6.88 -3.23
N LEU A 34 -14.01 -5.92 -4.11
CA LEU A 34 -15.08 -6.03 -5.13
C LEU A 34 -14.88 -7.26 -6.01
N TYR A 35 -13.65 -7.55 -6.42
CA TYR A 35 -13.33 -8.74 -7.22
C TYR A 35 -13.51 -10.04 -6.42
N LEU A 36 -13.07 -10.10 -5.17
CA LEU A 36 -13.27 -11.26 -4.30
C LEU A 36 -14.77 -11.54 -4.06
N THR A 37 -15.57 -10.49 -3.85
CA THR A 37 -17.02 -10.60 -3.73
C THR A 37 -17.64 -11.19 -5.00
N TYR A 38 -17.27 -10.69 -6.16
CA TYR A 38 -17.73 -11.23 -7.44
C TYR A 38 -17.39 -12.72 -7.60
N LEU A 39 -16.16 -13.12 -7.27
CA LEU A 39 -15.75 -14.52 -7.35
C LEU A 39 -16.60 -15.40 -6.44
N LYS A 40 -16.84 -14.96 -5.21
CA LYS A 40 -17.63 -15.68 -4.22
C LYS A 40 -19.09 -15.85 -4.66
N GLU A 41 -19.73 -14.78 -5.12
CA GLU A 41 -21.15 -14.79 -5.52
C GLU A 41 -21.42 -15.63 -6.77
N ASN A 42 -20.44 -15.68 -7.68
CA ASN A 42 -20.58 -16.39 -8.96
C ASN A 42 -19.89 -17.77 -8.97
N GLY A 43 -19.36 -18.24 -7.84
CA GLY A 43 -18.66 -19.51 -7.75
C GLY A 43 -17.45 -19.59 -8.70
N LYS A 44 -16.82 -18.44 -8.98
CA LYS A 44 -15.67 -18.32 -9.88
C LYS A 44 -14.36 -18.52 -9.13
N VAL A 45 -13.37 -19.02 -9.83
CA VAL A 45 -11.97 -19.08 -9.38
C VAL A 45 -11.06 -18.56 -10.48
N TYR A 46 -10.04 -17.80 -10.15
CA TYR A 46 -8.96 -17.52 -11.10
C TYR A 46 -7.93 -18.64 -11.00
N LYS A 47 -7.56 -19.23 -12.14
CA LYS A 47 -6.65 -20.37 -12.23
C LYS A 47 -5.26 -19.98 -11.74
N GLU A 48 -4.99 -19.94 -10.46
CA GLU A 48 -3.67 -19.67 -9.84
C GLU A 48 -2.69 -18.81 -10.69
N SER A 49 -3.20 -18.02 -11.64
CA SER A 49 -2.38 -17.21 -12.55
C SER A 49 -1.80 -15.99 -11.85
N ILE A 50 -2.59 -15.35 -10.97
CA ILE A 50 -2.11 -14.22 -10.18
C ILE A 50 -1.18 -14.76 -9.10
N ARG A 51 0.11 -14.52 -9.28
CA ARG A 51 1.16 -14.91 -8.31
C ARG A 51 1.54 -13.82 -7.32
N LEU A 52 1.14 -12.58 -7.58
CA LEU A 52 1.50 -11.42 -6.77
C LEU A 52 0.35 -10.43 -6.73
N SER A 53 -0.07 -10.05 -5.53
CA SER A 53 -0.94 -8.90 -5.28
C SER A 53 -0.19 -7.79 -4.58
N LEU A 54 -0.26 -6.59 -5.15
CA LEU A 54 0.20 -5.33 -4.59
C LEU A 54 -1.03 -4.53 -4.15
N LEU A 55 -1.17 -4.29 -2.85
CA LEU A 55 -2.30 -3.58 -2.27
C LEU A 55 -1.81 -2.28 -1.64
N SER A 56 -2.37 -1.15 -2.07
CA SER A 56 -1.92 0.17 -1.60
C SER A 56 -3.02 1.23 -1.72
N GLY A 57 -2.73 2.42 -1.19
CA GLY A 57 -3.56 3.61 -1.38
C GLY A 57 -4.71 3.75 -0.40
N ASP A 58 -4.96 2.77 0.44
CA ASP A 58 -5.95 2.81 1.50
C ASP A 58 -5.64 1.76 2.56
N TRP A 59 -6.41 1.79 3.65
CA TRP A 59 -6.37 0.82 4.72
C TRP A 59 -6.72 -0.59 4.24
N ILE A 60 -5.87 -1.57 4.55
CA ILE A 60 -6.05 -2.96 4.14
C ILE A 60 -6.76 -3.71 5.29
N PRO A 61 -8.01 -4.19 5.07
CA PRO A 61 -8.69 -5.03 6.05
C PRO A 61 -7.84 -6.25 6.40
N LYS A 62 -7.73 -6.56 7.68
CA LYS A 62 -6.82 -7.63 8.14
C LYS A 62 -7.20 -9.03 7.61
N GLU A 63 -8.46 -9.24 7.29
CA GLU A 63 -8.98 -10.48 6.73
C GLU A 63 -8.70 -10.64 5.24
N MET A 64 -8.52 -9.54 4.51
CA MET A 64 -8.39 -9.53 3.06
C MET A 64 -7.24 -10.41 2.54
N PRO A 65 -6.04 -10.45 3.12
CA PRO A 65 -4.98 -11.35 2.66
C PRO A 65 -5.38 -12.82 2.73
N GLU A 66 -6.05 -13.24 3.80
CA GLU A 66 -6.55 -14.62 3.93
C GLU A 66 -7.64 -14.92 2.90
N ASP A 67 -8.54 -13.98 2.65
CA ASP A 67 -9.57 -14.12 1.60
C ASP A 67 -8.94 -14.31 0.22
N ILE A 68 -7.85 -13.61 -0.08
CA ILE A 68 -7.08 -13.80 -1.32
C ILE A 68 -6.47 -15.20 -1.35
N LEU A 69 -5.81 -15.63 -0.28
CA LEU A 69 -5.14 -16.93 -0.18
C LEU A 69 -6.11 -18.12 -0.22
N ASN A 70 -7.39 -17.92 0.10
CA ASN A 70 -8.43 -18.92 -0.09
C ASN A 70 -8.65 -19.28 -1.58
N TYR A 71 -8.35 -18.37 -2.51
CA TYR A 71 -8.42 -18.62 -3.95
C TYR A 71 -7.10 -19.13 -4.53
N ASN A 72 -5.96 -18.61 -4.05
CA ASN A 72 -4.64 -19.06 -4.48
C ASN A 72 -3.63 -19.03 -3.32
N LYS A 73 -3.38 -20.17 -2.72
CA LYS A 73 -2.46 -20.31 -1.57
C LYS A 73 -0.99 -19.96 -1.87
N LYS A 74 -0.63 -19.85 -3.15
CA LYS A 74 0.74 -19.51 -3.60
C LYS A 74 0.89 -18.03 -3.94
N GLU A 75 -0.18 -17.25 -3.87
CA GLU A 75 -0.16 -15.84 -4.19
C GLU A 75 0.64 -15.06 -3.12
N GLN A 76 1.66 -14.36 -3.56
CA GLN A 76 2.40 -13.45 -2.69
C GLN A 76 1.61 -12.15 -2.55
N ILE A 77 1.43 -11.68 -1.33
CA ILE A 77 0.70 -10.45 -1.05
C ILE A 77 1.65 -9.45 -0.41
N ILE A 78 1.80 -8.29 -1.05
CA ILE A 78 2.60 -7.18 -0.56
C ILE A 78 1.69 -5.99 -0.31
N CYS A 79 1.59 -5.59 0.94
CA CYS A 79 0.91 -4.39 1.38
C CYS A 79 1.89 -3.23 1.28
N LEU A 80 1.51 -2.17 0.57
CA LEU A 80 2.38 -1.05 0.27
C LEU A 80 1.78 0.24 0.82
N GLY A 81 2.62 1.12 1.31
CA GLY A 81 2.24 2.42 1.80
C GLY A 81 3.22 3.51 1.37
N GLY A 82 2.84 4.74 1.64
CA GLY A 82 3.63 5.90 1.32
C GLY A 82 2.77 7.09 0.93
N ALA A 83 3.39 8.10 0.38
CA ALA A 83 2.74 9.31 -0.09
C ALA A 83 3.20 9.63 -1.52
N THR A 84 2.39 10.36 -2.28
CA THR A 84 2.76 10.86 -3.61
C THR A 84 4.07 11.65 -3.55
N GLU A 85 4.24 12.40 -2.47
CA GLU A 85 5.41 13.21 -2.16
C GLU A 85 6.70 12.40 -1.87
N ALA A 86 6.54 11.09 -1.71
CA ALA A 86 7.64 10.17 -1.42
C ALA A 86 7.65 8.97 -2.40
N ALA A 87 7.42 9.25 -3.70
CA ALA A 87 7.43 8.29 -4.81
C ALA A 87 6.37 7.18 -4.67
N ILE A 88 5.18 7.52 -4.18
CA ILE A 88 3.99 6.68 -4.05
C ILE A 88 4.16 5.57 -3.01
N TRP A 89 5.17 4.71 -3.14
CA TRP A 89 5.46 3.61 -2.23
C TRP A 89 6.82 3.81 -1.56
N SER A 90 6.77 3.94 -0.26
CA SER A 90 7.96 4.18 0.57
C SER A 90 8.16 3.11 1.63
N ILE A 91 7.13 2.29 1.88
CA ILE A 91 7.12 1.25 2.90
C ILE A 91 6.37 0.02 2.37
N ALA A 92 6.76 -1.16 2.82
CA ALA A 92 6.15 -2.42 2.39
C ALA A 92 6.07 -3.43 3.53
N HIS A 93 4.99 -4.20 3.53
CA HIS A 93 4.80 -5.37 4.37
C HIS A 93 4.45 -6.58 3.50
N GLU A 94 5.31 -7.59 3.49
CA GLU A 94 5.01 -8.89 2.89
C GLU A 94 4.15 -9.70 3.86
N TYR A 95 2.93 -10.02 3.46
CA TYR A 95 2.04 -10.82 4.29
C TYR A 95 2.50 -12.28 4.35
N LYS A 96 2.68 -12.80 5.57
CA LYS A 96 3.12 -14.18 5.85
C LYS A 96 2.20 -14.93 6.82
N GLY A 97 1.02 -14.36 7.05
CA GLY A 97 0.03 -14.87 8.00
C GLY A 97 -0.40 -13.78 8.97
N LEU A 98 -1.58 -13.96 9.56
CA LEU A 98 -2.17 -13.02 10.50
C LEU A 98 -1.67 -13.32 11.92
N GLU A 99 -1.06 -12.34 12.57
CA GLU A 99 -0.75 -12.44 13.98
C GLU A 99 -1.97 -12.10 14.84
N THR A 100 -2.20 -12.87 15.89
CA THR A 100 -3.41 -12.76 16.71
C THR A 100 -3.57 -11.42 17.43
N TRP A 101 -2.46 -10.73 17.67
CA TRP A 101 -2.41 -9.44 18.36
C TRP A 101 -2.52 -8.23 17.42
N TRP A 102 -2.55 -8.43 16.11
CA TRP A 102 -2.72 -7.33 15.16
C TRP A 102 -4.16 -6.82 15.16
N ASN A 103 -4.30 -5.52 15.28
CA ASN A 103 -5.57 -4.82 15.04
C ASN A 103 -5.76 -4.49 13.56
N SER A 104 -4.67 -4.43 12.80
CA SER A 104 -4.61 -4.15 11.38
C SER A 104 -3.38 -4.77 10.77
N ILE A 105 -3.31 -4.85 9.44
CA ILE A 105 -2.07 -5.21 8.75
C ILE A 105 -1.01 -4.15 9.07
N PRO A 106 0.20 -4.55 9.49
CA PRO A 106 1.29 -3.61 9.74
C PRO A 106 1.62 -2.78 8.49
N TYR A 107 2.01 -1.53 8.70
CA TYR A 107 2.43 -0.66 7.60
C TYR A 107 3.71 -1.17 6.94
N GLY A 108 4.56 -1.86 7.70
CA GLY A 108 5.71 -2.60 7.20
C GLY A 108 7.05 -1.96 7.54
N ILE A 109 8.02 -2.20 6.67
CA ILE A 109 9.38 -1.68 6.77
C ILE A 109 9.68 -0.73 5.60
N PRO A 110 10.50 0.31 5.81
CA PRO A 110 10.88 1.23 4.74
C PRO A 110 11.48 0.50 3.54
N LEU A 111 11.13 0.92 2.34
CA LEU A 111 11.80 0.48 1.13
C LEU A 111 13.25 0.97 1.11
N ARG A 112 14.07 0.34 0.26
CA ARG A 112 15.50 0.72 0.14
C ARG A 112 15.65 2.20 -0.21
N ASN A 113 16.51 2.89 0.50
CA ASN A 113 16.76 4.34 0.41
C ASN A 113 15.59 5.24 0.90
N GLN A 114 14.63 4.66 1.61
CA GLN A 114 13.59 5.38 2.34
C GLN A 114 13.82 5.24 3.84
N LYS A 115 13.30 6.19 4.62
CA LYS A 115 13.31 6.19 6.08
C LYS A 115 11.97 6.66 6.58
N PHE A 116 11.57 6.15 7.75
CA PHE A 116 10.38 6.59 8.45
C PHE A 116 10.74 6.92 9.89
N PHE A 117 10.17 7.99 10.41
CA PHE A 117 10.29 8.40 11.79
C PHE A 117 8.90 8.61 12.36
N VAL A 118 8.64 8.06 13.53
CA VAL A 118 7.41 8.35 14.29
C VAL A 118 7.79 9.37 15.34
N VAL A 119 7.25 10.58 15.24
CA VAL A 119 7.65 11.70 16.07
C VAL A 119 6.47 12.32 16.83
N ASP A 120 6.76 12.95 17.93
CA ASP A 120 5.81 13.72 18.72
C ASP A 120 5.55 15.12 18.12
N GLU A 121 4.82 15.95 18.85
CA GLU A 121 4.51 17.33 18.43
C GLU A 121 5.75 18.24 18.36
N ASN A 122 6.82 17.89 19.07
CA ASN A 122 8.09 18.62 19.07
C ASN A 122 9.07 18.12 17.99
N GLY A 123 8.74 17.04 17.31
CA GLY A 123 9.59 16.39 16.32
C GLY A 123 10.65 15.47 16.91
N GLU A 124 10.47 15.05 18.17
CA GLU A 124 11.31 14.07 18.86
C GLU A 124 10.78 12.66 18.60
N ASP A 125 11.66 11.64 18.54
CA ASP A 125 11.25 10.26 18.30
C ASP A 125 10.32 9.76 19.41
N CYS A 126 9.18 9.22 19.00
CA CYS A 126 8.28 8.55 19.92
C CYS A 126 8.87 7.22 20.41
N PRO A 127 8.63 6.84 21.68
CA PRO A 127 8.92 5.48 22.13
C PRO A 127 8.16 4.42 21.32
N ASP A 128 8.69 3.22 21.25
CA ASP A 128 8.02 2.08 20.63
C ASP A 128 6.59 1.92 21.18
N TRP A 129 5.65 1.61 20.28
CA TRP A 129 4.22 1.46 20.58
C TRP A 129 3.46 2.75 20.95
N SER A 130 4.12 3.90 20.85
CA SER A 130 3.45 5.21 21.01
C SER A 130 2.94 5.72 19.67
N GLN A 131 1.83 6.44 19.71
CA GLN A 131 1.30 7.13 18.55
C GLN A 131 2.05 8.45 18.33
N GLY A 132 2.28 8.79 17.07
CA GLY A 132 2.91 10.04 16.66
C GLY A 132 2.64 10.37 15.20
N LYS A 133 3.22 11.45 14.74
CA LYS A 133 3.24 11.82 13.32
C LYS A 133 4.24 10.95 12.60
N LEU A 134 3.93 10.61 11.34
CA LEU A 134 4.80 9.79 10.52
C LEU A 134 5.55 10.66 9.51
N TRP A 135 6.83 10.89 9.74
CA TRP A 135 7.69 11.57 8.78
C TRP A 135 8.35 10.59 7.84
N ILE A 136 8.41 10.96 6.55
CA ILE A 136 9.07 10.17 5.50
C ILE A 136 10.33 10.92 5.07
N ALA A 137 11.43 10.18 4.89
CA ALA A 137 12.70 10.70 4.39
C ALA A 137 13.32 9.75 3.37
N GLY A 138 14.29 10.24 2.63
CA GLY A 138 15.06 9.43 1.68
C GLY A 138 15.06 9.97 0.26
N ASN A 139 15.61 9.18 -0.64
CA ASN A 139 15.82 9.61 -2.03
C ASN A 139 14.53 9.68 -2.87
N GLY A 140 13.43 9.14 -2.34
CA GLY A 140 12.12 9.18 -2.99
C GLY A 140 11.33 10.46 -2.72
N LEU A 141 11.83 11.38 -1.88
CA LEU A 141 11.13 12.63 -1.61
C LEU A 141 11.12 13.53 -2.86
N ALA A 142 9.92 14.05 -3.18
CA ALA A 142 9.76 15.08 -4.19
C ALA A 142 10.49 16.37 -3.79
N ASP A 143 10.79 17.22 -4.76
CA ASP A 143 11.39 18.55 -4.50
C ASP A 143 10.40 19.48 -3.80
N GLY A 144 9.10 19.29 -4.04
CA GLY A 144 8.03 20.06 -3.45
C GLY A 144 6.77 20.08 -4.31
N TYR A 145 5.88 21.01 -4.00
CA TYR A 145 4.66 21.26 -4.78
C TYR A 145 4.93 22.32 -5.84
N LEU A 146 4.45 22.06 -7.06
CA LEU A 146 4.64 22.96 -8.19
C LEU A 146 4.00 24.32 -7.89
N GLU A 147 4.78 25.40 -8.04
CA GLU A 147 4.36 26.80 -7.83
C GLU A 147 3.79 27.11 -6.43
N ASP A 148 3.95 26.21 -5.45
CA ASP A 148 3.54 26.42 -4.06
C ASP A 148 4.72 26.26 -3.08
N SER A 149 5.53 27.29 -3.00
CA SER A 149 6.67 27.33 -2.08
C SER A 149 6.27 27.39 -0.62
N VAL A 150 5.10 27.93 -0.32
CA VAL A 150 4.61 28.04 1.06
C VAL A 150 4.27 26.65 1.59
N LEU A 151 3.43 25.91 0.89
CA LEU A 151 3.08 24.54 1.26
C LEU A 151 4.31 23.63 1.22
N THR A 152 5.19 23.81 0.21
CA THR A 152 6.44 23.05 0.12
C THR A 152 7.27 23.22 1.41
N ASN A 153 7.50 24.44 1.86
CA ASN A 153 8.29 24.69 3.07
C ASN A 153 7.60 24.23 4.36
N GLN A 154 6.27 24.15 4.38
CA GLN A 154 5.52 23.62 5.51
C GLN A 154 5.63 22.09 5.59
N LYS A 155 5.59 21.40 4.46
CA LYS A 155 5.56 19.94 4.39
C LYS A 155 6.92 19.28 4.22
N PHE A 156 7.84 19.95 3.54
CA PHE A 156 9.19 19.46 3.33
C PHE A 156 10.19 20.35 4.06
N PHE A 157 10.84 19.82 5.07
CA PHE A 157 11.80 20.59 5.86
C PHE A 157 12.98 19.72 6.29
N TYR A 158 14.03 20.36 6.79
CA TYR A 158 15.21 19.66 7.29
C TYR A 158 15.08 19.40 8.79
N SER A 159 15.02 18.13 9.17
CA SER A 159 15.09 17.73 10.57
C SER A 159 16.53 17.71 11.04
N LYS A 160 16.85 18.55 12.02
CA LYS A 160 18.21 18.59 12.62
C LYS A 160 18.50 17.33 13.42
N LEU A 161 17.50 16.79 14.11
CA LEU A 161 17.64 15.57 14.91
C LEU A 161 18.02 14.38 14.02
N HIS A 162 17.30 14.19 12.89
CA HIS A 162 17.52 13.06 11.98
C HIS A 162 18.58 13.35 10.91
N ASN A 163 19.10 14.58 10.87
CA ASN A 163 20.11 15.04 9.90
C ASN A 163 19.72 14.74 8.44
N CYS A 164 18.46 14.96 8.09
CA CYS A 164 17.95 14.75 6.74
C CYS A 164 16.70 15.60 6.44
N ARG A 165 16.38 15.71 5.16
CA ARG A 165 15.11 16.31 4.71
C ARG A 165 13.99 15.29 4.91
N VAL A 166 12.85 15.77 5.42
CA VAL A 166 11.66 14.98 5.73
C VAL A 166 10.42 15.59 5.08
N TYR A 167 9.41 14.74 4.88
CA TYR A 167 8.03 15.09 4.54
C TYR A 167 7.12 14.74 5.71
N ASP A 168 6.20 15.70 6.10
CA ASP A 168 5.23 15.58 7.21
C ASP A 168 3.79 15.47 6.69
#